data_e62495351adf7b922f65937a16daa18f
#
_entry.id   e62495351adf7b922f65937a16daa18f
#
_cell.length_a   1.000
_cell.length_b   1.000
_cell.length_c   1.000
_cell.angle_alpha   90.00
_cell.angle_beta   90.00
_cell.angle_gamma   90.00
#
_symmetry.space_group_name_H-M   'P 1'
#
loop_
_entity.id
_entity.type
_entity.pdbx_description
1 polymer ?
#
loop_
_entity_poly.entity_id
_entity_poly.type
_entity_poly.pdbx_seq_one_letter_code
_entity_poly.pdbx_strand_id
1 'polypeptide(L)'
;MAIPTRLLKNAPQAGTQIPVMGLGVYSSNSTTKSVNEALNLGYRLFDTANEYQNETDTAKGIAEWLKANPNVKREDVWYCTKIDDARGGYEGTKSRVEEALTKAKVGGLDYIDMLIIHAPYTAPPHTETRLKVWKALSEFVDEGKIRTLAVSNYGVKHLKEFWDADTKYKPVLNQIESSPWNVHQDIHDYCNEHGIVVEQYSPLIRGKKFDEPGVQSLAKKYSKTPAQILIRWGIDKGMLPIPKSDQPARQKSNADVFDFKLTPDEVTGLQDLDSYLYLEWDPTVAP
;
A
#
# COMPACT_ATOMS: atom_id res chain seq x y z
N MET A 1 -4.59 -7.79 -18.84
CA MET A 1 -5.14 -6.42 -18.71
C MET A 1 -4.06 -5.56 -18.08
N ALA A 2 -3.74 -4.37 -18.58
CA ALA A 2 -2.74 -3.52 -17.96
C ALA A 2 -3.40 -2.70 -16.84
N ILE A 3 -2.90 -2.80 -15.61
CA ILE A 3 -3.31 -1.92 -14.50
C ILE A 3 -2.74 -0.54 -14.77
N PRO A 4 -3.56 0.53 -14.79
CA PRO A 4 -3.08 1.89 -14.98
C PRO A 4 -2.09 2.33 -13.91
N THR A 5 -1.32 3.39 -14.19
CA THR A 5 -0.39 3.98 -13.22
C THR A 5 -0.79 5.41 -12.88
N ARG A 6 -0.25 5.93 -11.77
CA ARG A 6 -0.37 7.33 -11.35
C ARG A 6 0.98 7.88 -10.91
N LEU A 7 1.14 9.19 -11.01
CA LEU A 7 2.34 9.90 -10.59
C LEU A 7 2.47 9.94 -9.05
N LEU A 8 3.65 9.62 -8.54
CA LEU A 8 4.06 9.90 -7.17
C LEU A 8 4.71 11.30 -7.11
N LYS A 9 3.97 12.29 -6.64
CA LYS A 9 4.43 13.70 -6.64
C LYS A 9 5.66 13.93 -5.76
N ASN A 10 5.77 13.20 -4.64
CA ASN A 10 6.83 13.35 -3.65
C ASN A 10 7.99 12.35 -3.87
N ALA A 11 8.01 11.62 -4.98
CA ALA A 11 9.07 10.65 -5.24
C ALA A 11 10.44 11.35 -5.41
N PRO A 12 11.53 10.76 -4.88
CA PRO A 12 12.89 11.29 -5.04
C PRO A 12 13.26 11.51 -6.52
N GLN A 13 12.84 10.58 -7.39
CA GLN A 13 13.00 10.70 -8.83
C GLN A 13 11.71 11.24 -9.47
N ALA A 14 11.80 12.40 -10.11
CA ALA A 14 10.67 12.99 -10.81
C ALA A 14 10.13 12.06 -11.92
N GLY A 15 8.81 12.06 -12.07
CA GLY A 15 8.12 11.21 -13.06
C GLY A 15 7.88 9.76 -12.62
N THR A 16 8.27 9.39 -11.40
CA THR A 16 8.01 8.03 -10.87
C THR A 16 6.53 7.72 -10.88
N GLN A 17 6.16 6.60 -11.52
CA GLN A 17 4.78 6.11 -11.62
C GLN A 17 4.59 4.87 -10.76
N ILE A 18 3.42 4.75 -10.10
CA ILE A 18 3.02 3.56 -9.32
C ILE A 18 1.71 3.00 -9.89
N PRO A 19 1.52 1.65 -9.96
CA PRO A 19 0.23 1.07 -10.33
C PRO A 19 -0.89 1.56 -9.40
N VAL A 20 -2.09 1.81 -9.94
CA VAL A 20 -3.24 2.27 -9.13
C VAL A 20 -3.91 1.15 -8.33
N MET A 21 -3.42 -0.07 -8.42
CA MET A 21 -3.85 -1.22 -7.64
C MET A 21 -2.71 -2.22 -7.49
N GLY A 22 -2.60 -2.86 -6.32
CA GLY A 22 -1.61 -3.89 -6.03
C GLY A 22 -2.21 -5.18 -5.47
N LEU A 23 -1.34 -6.12 -5.11
CA LEU A 23 -1.67 -7.32 -4.36
C LEU A 23 -1.04 -7.27 -2.98
N GLY A 24 -1.85 -7.29 -1.91
CA GLY A 24 -1.38 -7.55 -0.56
C GLY A 24 -1.15 -9.05 -0.34
N VAL A 25 -0.08 -9.42 0.38
CA VAL A 25 0.25 -10.82 0.66
C VAL A 25 0.17 -11.18 2.16
N TYR A 26 -0.47 -10.35 2.98
CA TYR A 26 -0.70 -10.68 4.40
C TYR A 26 -1.41 -12.02 4.54
N SER A 27 -0.90 -12.89 5.44
CA SER A 27 -1.43 -14.25 5.66
C SER A 27 -1.59 -15.09 4.37
N SER A 28 -0.67 -14.93 3.42
CA SER A 28 -0.59 -15.80 2.25
C SER A 28 0.04 -17.14 2.62
N ASN A 29 -0.59 -18.25 2.24
CA ASN A 29 -0.09 -19.61 2.47
C ASN A 29 0.79 -20.13 1.31
N SER A 30 0.88 -19.36 0.21
CA SER A 30 1.60 -19.74 -1.01
C SER A 30 2.13 -18.50 -1.75
N THR A 31 2.86 -17.65 -1.02
CA THR A 31 3.23 -16.29 -1.46
C THR A 31 3.92 -16.26 -2.82
N THR A 32 5.01 -17.04 -3.01
CA THR A 32 5.73 -17.11 -4.29
C THR A 32 4.81 -17.43 -5.45
N LYS A 33 3.93 -18.45 -5.29
CA LYS A 33 2.97 -18.84 -6.31
C LYS A 33 1.94 -17.75 -6.58
N SER A 34 1.36 -17.17 -5.52
CA SER A 34 0.35 -16.09 -5.63
C SER A 34 0.90 -14.86 -6.36
N VAL A 35 2.16 -14.49 -6.09
CA VAL A 35 2.85 -13.38 -6.75
C VAL A 35 3.05 -13.69 -8.24
N ASN A 36 3.54 -14.89 -8.59
CA ASN A 36 3.73 -15.30 -9.98
C ASN A 36 2.41 -15.27 -10.77
N GLU A 37 1.33 -15.80 -10.20
CA GLU A 37 0.01 -15.81 -10.82
C GLU A 37 -0.53 -14.38 -11.03
N ALA A 38 -0.37 -13.51 -10.03
CA ALA A 38 -0.77 -12.11 -10.15
C ALA A 38 0.03 -11.35 -11.22
N LEU A 39 1.34 -11.59 -11.32
CA LEU A 39 2.18 -11.02 -12.38
C LEU A 39 1.70 -11.42 -13.78
N ASN A 40 1.30 -12.68 -13.97
CA ASN A 40 0.71 -13.17 -15.22
C ASN A 40 -0.64 -12.50 -15.54
N LEU A 41 -1.38 -12.07 -14.52
CA LEU A 41 -2.64 -11.32 -14.65
C LEU A 41 -2.44 -9.81 -14.88
N GLY A 42 -1.20 -9.31 -14.82
CA GLY A 42 -0.85 -7.92 -15.08
C GLY A 42 -0.63 -7.06 -13.82
N TYR A 43 -0.65 -7.65 -12.63
CA TYR A 43 -0.23 -6.94 -11.42
C TYR A 43 1.25 -6.56 -11.50
N ARG A 44 1.59 -5.39 -10.94
CA ARG A 44 2.95 -4.86 -10.92
C ARG A 44 3.32 -4.20 -9.58
N LEU A 45 2.48 -4.38 -8.56
CA LEU A 45 2.72 -3.87 -7.20
C LEU A 45 2.37 -4.96 -6.20
N PHE A 46 3.32 -5.29 -5.32
CA PHE A 46 3.22 -6.34 -4.31
C PHE A 46 3.59 -5.78 -2.95
N ASP A 47 2.66 -5.87 -2.00
CA ASP A 47 2.80 -5.35 -0.65
C ASP A 47 2.96 -6.48 0.36
N THR A 48 4.12 -6.51 1.02
CA THR A 48 4.45 -7.38 2.14
C THR A 48 4.86 -6.58 3.37
N ALA A 49 5.34 -7.22 4.42
CA ALA A 49 5.90 -6.61 5.62
C ALA A 49 6.80 -7.59 6.38
N ASN A 50 7.71 -7.08 7.21
CA ASN A 50 8.53 -7.90 8.09
C ASN A 50 7.68 -8.84 8.97
N GLU A 51 6.59 -8.33 9.55
CA GLU A 51 5.68 -9.10 10.39
C GLU A 51 4.97 -10.26 9.66
N TYR A 52 4.85 -10.19 8.33
CA TYR A 52 4.15 -11.23 7.54
C TYR A 52 5.02 -12.48 7.31
N GLN A 53 6.33 -12.39 7.58
CA GLN A 53 7.32 -13.47 7.44
C GLN A 53 7.37 -14.08 6.03
N ASN A 54 7.03 -13.30 5.00
CA ASN A 54 6.99 -13.74 3.61
C ASN A 54 7.67 -12.78 2.63
N GLU A 55 8.52 -11.89 3.12
CA GLU A 55 9.29 -10.93 2.32
C GLU A 55 10.17 -11.62 1.27
N THR A 56 10.93 -12.65 1.67
CA THR A 56 11.79 -13.45 0.77
C THR A 56 10.97 -14.17 -0.29
N ASP A 57 9.84 -14.74 0.07
CA ASP A 57 8.94 -15.45 -0.86
C ASP A 57 8.29 -14.49 -1.86
N THR A 58 7.94 -13.27 -1.43
CA THR A 58 7.43 -12.21 -2.31
C THR A 58 8.49 -11.80 -3.32
N ALA A 59 9.71 -11.51 -2.86
CA ALA A 59 10.84 -11.15 -3.71
C ALA A 59 11.18 -12.28 -4.70
N LYS A 60 11.20 -13.53 -4.24
CA LYS A 60 11.44 -14.73 -5.07
C LYS A 60 10.40 -14.86 -6.18
N GLY A 61 9.10 -14.69 -5.87
CA GLY A 61 8.05 -14.72 -6.88
C GLY A 61 8.26 -13.68 -7.97
N ILE A 62 8.66 -12.46 -7.60
CA ILE A 62 8.97 -11.40 -8.57
C ILE A 62 10.20 -11.76 -9.42
N ALA A 63 11.30 -12.17 -8.79
CA ALA A 63 12.56 -12.47 -9.47
C ALA A 63 12.44 -13.64 -10.45
N GLU A 64 11.77 -14.72 -10.04
CA GLU A 64 11.52 -15.89 -10.90
C GLU A 64 10.68 -15.51 -12.11
N TRP A 65 9.64 -14.71 -11.92
CA TRP A 65 8.79 -14.24 -13.00
C TRP A 65 9.53 -13.31 -13.97
N LEU A 66 10.32 -12.36 -13.46
CA LEU A 66 11.14 -11.47 -14.29
C LEU A 66 12.15 -12.25 -15.14
N LYS A 67 12.77 -13.27 -14.56
CA LYS A 67 13.69 -14.18 -15.30
C LYS A 67 13.01 -14.88 -16.47
N ALA A 68 11.74 -15.27 -16.30
CA ALA A 68 10.92 -15.91 -17.36
C ALA A 68 10.35 -14.88 -18.36
N ASN A 69 10.35 -13.58 -18.01
CA ASN A 69 9.78 -12.49 -18.83
C ASN A 69 10.80 -11.37 -19.09
N PRO A 70 11.90 -11.62 -19.82
CA PRO A 70 13.04 -10.70 -19.96
C PRO A 70 12.72 -9.38 -20.67
N ASN A 71 11.55 -9.26 -21.29
CA ASN A 71 11.06 -8.01 -21.90
C ASN A 71 10.47 -7.03 -20.87
N VAL A 72 10.22 -7.45 -19.62
CA VAL A 72 9.75 -6.61 -18.54
C VAL A 72 10.94 -6.20 -17.67
N LYS A 73 11.10 -4.92 -17.44
CA LYS A 73 12.20 -4.42 -16.62
C LYS A 73 11.89 -4.59 -15.13
N ARG A 74 12.94 -4.75 -14.30
CA ARG A 74 12.82 -4.82 -12.84
C ARG A 74 12.10 -3.59 -12.27
N GLU A 75 12.35 -2.41 -12.81
CA GLU A 75 11.78 -1.14 -12.39
C GLU A 75 10.27 -1.01 -12.66
N ASP A 76 9.69 -1.87 -13.52
CA ASP A 76 8.26 -1.90 -13.82
C ASP A 76 7.46 -2.67 -12.76
N VAL A 77 8.14 -3.40 -11.85
CA VAL A 77 7.51 -4.19 -10.81
C VAL A 77 7.90 -3.65 -9.44
N TRP A 78 6.89 -3.29 -8.65
CA TRP A 78 7.05 -2.73 -7.33
C TRP A 78 7.08 -3.82 -6.26
N TYR A 79 8.19 -3.92 -5.55
CA TYR A 79 8.35 -4.69 -4.31
C TYR A 79 8.28 -3.71 -3.13
N CYS A 80 7.19 -3.80 -2.38
CA CYS A 80 6.93 -2.93 -1.22
C CYS A 80 6.97 -3.77 0.05
N THR A 81 7.75 -3.33 1.04
CA THR A 81 7.78 -3.97 2.36
C THR A 81 7.71 -2.93 3.47
N LYS A 82 7.48 -3.40 4.70
CA LYS A 82 7.32 -2.54 5.87
C LYS A 82 8.30 -2.96 6.96
N ILE A 83 8.90 -1.97 7.61
CA ILE A 83 9.50 -2.15 8.94
C ILE A 83 8.43 -1.93 9.99
N ASP A 84 8.52 -2.62 11.14
CA ASP A 84 7.45 -2.68 12.15
C ASP A 84 6.99 -1.29 12.59
N ASP A 85 7.82 -0.59 13.34
CA ASP A 85 7.54 0.75 13.83
C ASP A 85 8.83 1.50 14.18
N ALA A 86 8.65 2.74 14.61
CA ALA A 86 9.78 3.62 14.92
C ALA A 86 10.38 3.44 16.33
N ARG A 87 9.98 2.40 17.11
CA ARG A 87 10.43 2.23 18.51
C ARG A 87 11.93 1.99 18.65
N GLY A 88 12.57 1.43 17.65
CA GLY A 88 14.01 1.21 17.65
C GLY A 88 14.87 2.47 17.45
N GLY A 89 14.27 3.63 17.19
CA GLY A 89 14.98 4.85 16.87
C GLY A 89 15.88 4.73 15.64
N TYR A 90 16.88 5.60 15.53
CA TYR A 90 17.76 5.68 14.36
C TYR A 90 18.54 4.38 14.10
N GLU A 91 19.25 3.83 15.08
CA GLU A 91 20.09 2.64 14.90
C GLU A 91 19.24 1.38 14.71
N GLY A 92 18.17 1.22 15.47
CA GLY A 92 17.24 0.10 15.29
C GLY A 92 16.60 0.07 13.90
N THR A 93 16.31 1.25 13.35
CA THR A 93 15.80 1.39 11.99
C THR A 93 16.81 0.91 10.96
N LYS A 94 18.09 1.31 11.07
CA LYS A 94 19.15 0.87 10.15
C LYS A 94 19.27 -0.65 10.13
N SER A 95 19.30 -1.28 11.30
CA SER A 95 19.36 -2.75 11.40
C SER A 95 18.16 -3.43 10.71
N ARG A 96 16.94 -2.92 10.88
CA ARG A 96 15.73 -3.48 10.26
C ARG A 96 15.71 -3.30 8.74
N VAL A 97 16.21 -2.18 8.25
CA VAL A 97 16.34 -1.94 6.80
C VAL A 97 17.35 -2.90 6.18
N GLU A 98 18.50 -3.09 6.83
CA GLU A 98 19.52 -4.06 6.35
C GLU A 98 18.97 -5.50 6.35
N GLU A 99 18.14 -5.87 7.33
CA GLU A 99 17.44 -7.15 7.34
C GLU A 99 16.47 -7.28 6.16
N ALA A 100 15.62 -6.25 5.91
CA ALA A 100 14.69 -6.23 4.79
C ALA A 100 15.41 -6.32 3.42
N LEU A 101 16.52 -5.59 3.26
CA LEU A 101 17.38 -5.65 2.06
C LEU A 101 18.00 -7.03 1.90
N THR A 102 18.43 -7.67 3.00
CA THR A 102 18.98 -9.04 2.97
C THR A 102 17.92 -10.03 2.50
N LYS A 103 16.67 -9.94 3.00
CA LYS A 103 15.54 -10.79 2.58
C LYS A 103 15.21 -10.56 1.10
N ALA A 104 15.16 -9.30 0.64
CA ALA A 104 14.96 -8.98 -0.77
C ALA A 104 16.06 -9.62 -1.65
N LYS A 105 17.31 -9.49 -1.26
CA LYS A 105 18.48 -10.06 -1.98
C LYS A 105 18.45 -11.58 -2.02
N VAL A 106 18.13 -12.24 -0.90
CA VAL A 106 17.94 -13.70 -0.85
C VAL A 106 16.83 -14.15 -1.80
N GLY A 107 15.76 -13.36 -1.93
CA GLY A 107 14.69 -13.57 -2.90
C GLY A 107 15.06 -13.21 -4.34
N GLY A 108 16.22 -12.59 -4.60
CA GLY A 108 16.72 -12.27 -5.94
C GLY A 108 16.47 -10.84 -6.40
N LEU A 109 16.18 -9.91 -5.48
CA LEU A 109 16.00 -8.48 -5.77
C LEU A 109 17.11 -7.64 -5.14
N ASP A 110 17.68 -6.70 -5.89
CA ASP A 110 18.83 -5.89 -5.47
C ASP A 110 18.45 -4.62 -4.69
N TYR A 111 17.19 -4.18 -4.77
CA TYR A 111 16.68 -2.99 -4.09
C TYR A 111 15.20 -3.13 -3.74
N ILE A 112 14.73 -2.25 -2.84
CA ILE A 112 13.32 -2.14 -2.43
C ILE A 112 12.71 -0.93 -3.15
N ASP A 113 11.55 -1.11 -3.82
CA ASP A 113 10.87 -0.01 -4.52
C ASP A 113 10.18 0.95 -3.54
N MET A 114 9.57 0.41 -2.48
CA MET A 114 8.97 1.21 -1.43
C MET A 114 9.19 0.57 -0.07
N LEU A 115 9.79 1.34 0.84
CA LEU A 115 9.87 0.98 2.24
C LEU A 115 8.89 1.83 3.05
N ILE A 116 8.09 1.16 3.88
CA ILE A 116 6.97 1.73 4.62
C ILE A 116 7.23 1.60 6.11
N ILE A 117 7.04 2.64 6.90
CA ILE A 117 6.93 2.51 8.36
C ILE A 117 5.51 2.03 8.66
N HIS A 118 5.38 0.84 9.30
CA HIS A 118 4.11 0.13 9.43
C HIS A 118 3.09 0.84 10.33
N ALA A 119 3.56 1.59 11.34
CA ALA A 119 2.72 2.37 12.24
C ALA A 119 3.50 3.54 12.87
N PRO A 120 2.82 4.61 13.35
CA PRO A 120 3.48 5.77 13.95
C PRO A 120 3.98 5.55 15.37
N TYR A 121 3.87 4.34 15.91
CA TYR A 121 4.29 4.04 17.28
C TYR A 121 5.78 4.25 17.49
N THR A 122 6.12 4.97 18.56
CA THR A 122 7.51 5.23 18.95
C THR A 122 7.65 5.26 20.48
N ALA A 123 8.91 5.25 20.96
CA ALA A 123 9.23 5.70 22.31
C ALA A 123 9.22 7.24 22.39
N PRO A 124 8.87 7.85 23.54
CA PRO A 124 9.00 9.30 23.74
C PRO A 124 10.47 9.76 23.64
N PRO A 125 10.72 10.98 23.16
CA PRO A 125 9.78 11.96 22.61
C PRO A 125 9.32 11.54 21.21
N HIS A 126 8.01 11.37 21.02
CA HIS A 126 7.43 10.67 19.87
C HIS A 126 7.81 11.31 18.52
N THR A 127 7.55 12.59 18.32
CA THR A 127 7.87 13.30 17.07
C THR A 127 9.36 13.25 16.73
N GLU A 128 10.23 13.55 17.72
CA GLU A 128 11.68 13.53 17.50
C GLU A 128 12.15 12.13 17.11
N THR A 129 11.60 11.10 17.72
CA THR A 129 11.95 9.71 17.41
C THR A 129 11.50 9.33 16.00
N ARG A 130 10.26 9.68 15.58
CA ARG A 130 9.79 9.46 14.19
C ARG A 130 10.68 10.16 13.17
N LEU A 131 11.09 11.40 13.42
CA LEU A 131 11.97 12.15 12.52
C LEU A 131 13.38 11.55 12.45
N LYS A 132 13.93 11.03 13.55
CA LYS A 132 15.21 10.29 13.55
C LYS A 132 15.12 9.01 12.72
N VAL A 133 14.02 8.27 12.85
CA VAL A 133 13.74 7.09 12.03
C VAL A 133 13.66 7.47 10.55
N TRP A 134 12.91 8.52 10.21
CA TRP A 134 12.79 9.00 8.84
C TRP A 134 14.12 9.44 8.23
N LYS A 135 14.98 10.08 9.04
CA LYS A 135 16.35 10.42 8.64
C LYS A 135 17.15 9.16 8.28
N ALA A 136 17.11 8.13 9.12
CA ALA A 136 17.79 6.87 8.85
C ALA A 136 17.34 6.25 7.53
N LEU A 137 16.01 6.23 7.27
CA LEU A 137 15.46 5.74 6.00
C LEU A 137 15.93 6.56 4.78
N SER A 138 16.01 7.89 4.97
CA SER A 138 16.42 8.80 3.90
C SER A 138 17.84 8.53 3.40
N GLU A 139 18.75 8.07 4.29
CA GLU A 139 20.11 7.69 3.92
C GLU A 139 20.14 6.49 2.96
N PHE A 140 19.26 5.51 3.14
CA PHE A 140 19.17 4.36 2.20
C PHE A 140 18.60 4.75 0.83
N VAL A 141 17.80 5.82 0.77
CA VAL A 141 17.39 6.40 -0.52
C VAL A 141 18.58 7.06 -1.21
N ASP A 142 19.39 7.81 -0.46
CA ASP A 142 20.63 8.42 -0.99
C ASP A 142 21.64 7.37 -1.49
N GLU A 143 21.68 6.22 -0.85
CA GLU A 143 22.50 5.08 -1.27
C GLU A 143 21.92 4.30 -2.47
N GLY A 144 20.70 4.62 -2.92
CA GLY A 144 20.02 3.91 -4.01
C GLY A 144 19.52 2.50 -3.65
N LYS A 145 19.52 2.14 -2.37
CA LYS A 145 19.03 0.85 -1.87
C LYS A 145 17.50 0.80 -1.75
N ILE A 146 16.89 1.96 -1.57
CA ILE A 146 15.43 2.15 -1.50
C ILE A 146 15.05 3.23 -2.51
N ARG A 147 14.02 2.98 -3.32
CA ARG A 147 13.58 3.91 -4.35
C ARG A 147 12.65 5.00 -3.80
N THR A 148 11.72 4.64 -2.89
CA THR A 148 10.75 5.57 -2.29
C THR A 148 10.44 5.22 -0.84
N LEU A 149 10.05 6.24 -0.05
CA LEU A 149 9.65 6.10 1.34
C LEU A 149 8.17 6.41 1.53
N ALA A 150 7.52 5.60 2.34
CA ALA A 150 6.12 5.74 2.67
C ALA A 150 5.87 5.48 4.17
N VAL A 151 4.64 5.76 4.59
CA VAL A 151 4.18 5.49 5.94
C VAL A 151 2.89 4.69 5.91
N SER A 152 2.53 4.07 7.01
CA SER A 152 1.27 3.37 7.17
C SER A 152 0.62 3.75 8.50
N ASN A 153 -0.70 3.92 8.48
CA ASN A 153 -1.49 4.24 9.66
C ASN A 153 -1.15 5.61 10.31
N TYR A 154 -0.64 6.56 9.52
CA TYR A 154 -0.33 7.90 10.00
C TYR A 154 -1.58 8.79 9.90
N GLY A 155 -2.01 9.35 11.05
CA GLY A 155 -3.02 10.41 11.09
C GLY A 155 -2.45 11.77 10.68
N VAL A 156 -3.32 12.76 10.49
CA VAL A 156 -2.92 14.12 10.05
C VAL A 156 -1.83 14.72 10.91
N LYS A 157 -1.90 14.57 12.25
CA LYS A 157 -0.87 15.10 13.17
C LYS A 157 0.52 14.53 12.90
N HIS A 158 0.61 13.23 12.58
CA HIS A 158 1.87 12.57 12.28
C HIS A 158 2.42 12.99 10.91
N LEU A 159 1.54 13.15 9.91
CA LEU A 159 1.94 13.58 8.58
C LEU A 159 2.50 15.01 8.60
N LYS A 160 1.94 15.92 9.40
CA LYS A 160 2.42 17.30 9.56
C LYS A 160 3.88 17.36 9.99
N GLU A 161 4.36 16.43 10.81
CA GLU A 161 5.73 16.40 11.31
C GLU A 161 6.78 16.46 10.19
N PHE A 162 6.52 15.83 9.03
CA PHE A 162 7.44 15.84 7.90
C PHE A 162 7.58 17.21 7.23
N TRP A 163 6.52 18.01 7.21
CA TRP A 163 6.54 19.37 6.66
C TRP A 163 7.08 20.36 7.66
N ASP A 164 6.68 20.28 8.94
CA ASP A 164 7.14 21.17 10.00
C ASP A 164 8.65 21.05 10.22
N ALA A 165 9.21 19.86 10.11
CA ALA A 165 10.65 19.60 10.23
C ALA A 165 11.43 19.75 8.91
N ASP A 166 10.78 20.12 7.82
CA ASP A 166 11.38 20.25 6.48
C ASP A 166 12.28 19.08 6.09
N THR A 167 11.78 17.85 6.28
CA THR A 167 12.54 16.64 5.96
C THR A 167 12.92 16.58 4.47
N LYS A 168 14.11 16.05 4.15
CA LYS A 168 14.66 15.95 2.79
C LYS A 168 13.71 15.26 1.81
N TYR A 169 13.15 14.13 2.22
CA TYR A 169 12.12 13.40 1.48
C TYR A 169 10.80 13.49 2.23
N LYS A 170 9.71 13.64 1.51
CA LYS A 170 8.35 13.56 2.05
C LYS A 170 7.78 12.18 1.76
N PRO A 171 6.86 11.65 2.59
CA PRO A 171 6.23 10.37 2.28
C PRO A 171 5.49 10.44 0.94
N VAL A 172 5.71 9.45 0.07
CA VAL A 172 5.04 9.38 -1.21
C VAL A 172 3.63 8.80 -1.08
N LEU A 173 3.41 8.03 -0.01
CA LEU A 173 2.19 7.27 0.19
C LEU A 173 1.92 7.09 1.70
N ASN A 174 0.64 7.07 2.08
CA ASN A 174 0.16 6.67 3.40
C ASN A 174 -0.80 5.48 3.24
N GLN A 175 -0.40 4.30 3.73
CA GLN A 175 -1.22 3.09 3.67
C GLN A 175 -2.12 3.01 4.91
N ILE A 176 -3.45 3.04 4.73
CA ILE A 176 -4.43 3.01 5.83
C ILE A 176 -5.51 1.98 5.59
N GLU A 177 -6.14 1.49 6.69
CA GLU A 177 -7.40 0.80 6.57
C GLU A 177 -8.46 1.80 6.11
N SER A 178 -9.07 1.56 4.96
CA SER A 178 -10.13 2.42 4.47
C SER A 178 -11.21 1.63 3.73
N SER A 179 -12.45 2.04 3.91
CA SER A 179 -13.62 1.44 3.28
C SER A 179 -14.76 2.45 3.29
N PRO A 180 -15.90 2.19 2.64
CA PRO A 180 -17.08 3.04 2.78
C PRO A 180 -17.56 3.25 4.21
N TRP A 181 -17.19 2.36 5.14
CA TRP A 181 -17.54 2.41 6.58
C TRP A 181 -16.36 2.81 7.48
N ASN A 182 -15.26 3.24 6.87
CA ASN A 182 -14.06 3.78 7.55
C ASN A 182 -13.32 4.70 6.58
N VAL A 183 -13.87 5.89 6.37
CA VAL A 183 -13.48 6.76 5.24
C VAL A 183 -12.20 7.55 5.52
N HIS A 184 -11.95 7.98 6.77
CA HIS A 184 -10.84 8.87 7.14
C HIS A 184 -10.72 10.11 6.25
N GLN A 185 -11.82 10.86 6.11
CA GLN A 185 -11.88 11.99 5.16
C GLN A 185 -10.79 13.04 5.43
N ASP A 186 -10.49 13.32 6.70
CA ASP A 186 -9.44 14.27 7.12
C ASP A 186 -8.02 13.84 6.66
N ILE A 187 -7.72 12.54 6.76
CA ILE A 187 -6.44 11.99 6.27
C ILE A 187 -6.39 12.05 4.74
N HIS A 188 -7.51 11.72 4.08
CA HIS A 188 -7.62 11.82 2.63
C HIS A 188 -7.38 13.23 2.13
N ASP A 189 -8.03 14.22 2.72
CA ASP A 189 -7.94 15.63 2.32
C ASP A 189 -6.51 16.12 2.50
N TYR A 190 -5.89 15.85 3.65
CA TYR A 190 -4.51 16.21 3.93
C TYR A 190 -3.53 15.54 2.94
N CYS A 191 -3.69 14.26 2.67
CA CYS A 191 -2.85 13.53 1.72
C CYS A 191 -2.96 14.10 0.30
N ASN A 192 -4.18 14.40 -0.16
CA ASN A 192 -4.41 14.99 -1.47
C ASN A 192 -3.78 16.37 -1.62
N GLU A 193 -3.91 17.24 -0.61
CA GLU A 193 -3.31 18.56 -0.58
C GLU A 193 -1.79 18.50 -0.69
N HIS A 194 -1.17 17.53 0.00
CA HIS A 194 0.29 17.38 0.07
C HIS A 194 0.87 16.41 -0.97
N GLY A 195 0.06 15.90 -1.90
CA GLY A 195 0.52 15.01 -2.97
C GLY A 195 0.91 13.60 -2.50
N ILE A 196 0.42 13.17 -1.33
CA ILE A 196 0.60 11.83 -0.78
C ILE A 196 -0.49 10.93 -1.37
N VAL A 197 -0.11 9.76 -1.88
CA VAL A 197 -1.08 8.76 -2.33
C VAL A 197 -1.65 8.03 -1.11
N VAL A 198 -2.97 7.85 -1.04
CA VAL A 198 -3.57 6.97 -0.06
C VAL A 198 -3.64 5.56 -0.61
N GLU A 199 -2.97 4.61 0.04
CA GLU A 199 -3.07 3.19 -0.28
C GLU A 199 -4.05 2.53 0.71
N GLN A 200 -4.96 1.73 0.16
CA GLN A 200 -6.06 1.16 0.91
C GLN A 200 -5.79 -0.32 1.21
N TYR A 201 -5.49 -0.66 2.46
CA TYR A 201 -5.50 -2.06 2.88
C TYR A 201 -6.88 -2.49 3.36
N SER A 202 -7.12 -3.80 3.39
CA SER A 202 -8.42 -4.41 3.72
C SER A 202 -9.62 -3.87 2.93
N PRO A 203 -9.49 -3.55 1.61
CA PRO A 203 -10.55 -2.90 0.83
C PRO A 203 -11.86 -3.69 0.77
N LEU A 204 -11.79 -5.01 0.99
CA LEU A 204 -12.94 -5.93 0.92
C LEU A 204 -13.59 -6.20 2.29
N ILE A 205 -13.05 -5.63 3.36
CA ILE A 205 -13.58 -5.78 4.75
C ILE A 205 -13.80 -7.27 5.10
N ARG A 206 -12.94 -8.17 4.60
CA ARG A 206 -13.07 -9.63 4.72
C ARG A 206 -14.45 -10.16 4.30
N GLY A 207 -15.16 -9.45 3.39
CA GLY A 207 -16.48 -9.82 2.91
C GLY A 207 -17.65 -9.47 3.83
N LYS A 208 -17.41 -8.88 5.01
CA LYS A 208 -18.45 -8.59 6.03
C LYS A 208 -19.56 -7.65 5.54
N LYS A 209 -19.30 -6.89 4.48
CA LYS A 209 -20.21 -5.88 3.94
C LYS A 209 -20.65 -6.14 2.49
N PHE A 210 -20.48 -7.37 2.01
CA PHE A 210 -20.89 -7.72 0.65
C PHE A 210 -22.41 -7.69 0.46
N ASP A 211 -23.17 -7.99 1.50
CA ASP A 211 -24.64 -8.02 1.46
C ASP A 211 -25.32 -6.66 1.72
N GLU A 212 -24.53 -5.61 1.90
CA GLU A 212 -25.08 -4.25 2.06
C GLU A 212 -25.90 -3.84 0.84
N PRO A 213 -27.12 -3.28 1.04
CA PRO A 213 -28.04 -2.98 -0.06
C PRO A 213 -27.44 -2.07 -1.13
N GLY A 214 -26.65 -1.06 -0.74
CA GLY A 214 -25.95 -0.16 -1.66
C GLY A 214 -24.93 -0.89 -2.53
N VAL A 215 -24.13 -1.79 -1.94
CA VAL A 215 -23.15 -2.60 -2.66
C VAL A 215 -23.85 -3.55 -3.63
N GLN A 216 -24.90 -4.24 -3.20
CA GLN A 216 -25.67 -5.17 -4.03
C GLN A 216 -26.36 -4.46 -5.21
N SER A 217 -26.91 -3.27 -4.97
CA SER A 217 -27.52 -2.46 -6.01
C SER A 217 -26.54 -2.09 -7.11
N LEU A 218 -25.34 -1.62 -6.73
CA LEU A 218 -24.28 -1.27 -7.67
C LEU A 218 -23.70 -2.52 -8.38
N ALA A 219 -23.54 -3.62 -7.66
CA ALA A 219 -23.10 -4.90 -8.25
C ALA A 219 -24.05 -5.34 -9.37
N LYS A 220 -25.37 -5.26 -9.13
CA LYS A 220 -26.38 -5.53 -10.15
C LYS A 220 -26.34 -4.53 -11.32
N LYS A 221 -26.25 -3.23 -11.01
CA LYS A 221 -26.21 -2.15 -12.03
C LYS A 221 -25.05 -2.32 -13.00
N TYR A 222 -23.85 -2.63 -12.50
CA TYR A 222 -22.65 -2.74 -13.30
C TYR A 222 -22.36 -4.17 -13.77
N SER A 223 -23.17 -5.16 -13.39
CA SER A 223 -22.91 -6.60 -13.66
C SER A 223 -21.55 -7.05 -13.10
N LYS A 224 -21.20 -6.58 -11.91
CA LYS A 224 -19.93 -6.85 -11.20
C LYS A 224 -20.21 -7.53 -9.85
N THR A 225 -19.18 -8.12 -9.28
CA THR A 225 -19.25 -8.68 -7.92
C THR A 225 -19.17 -7.58 -6.85
N PRO A 226 -19.68 -7.79 -5.62
CA PRO A 226 -19.48 -6.89 -4.49
C PRO A 226 -18.00 -6.52 -4.24
N ALA A 227 -17.09 -7.47 -4.40
CA ALA A 227 -15.65 -7.23 -4.28
C ALA A 227 -15.15 -6.21 -5.32
N GLN A 228 -15.57 -6.34 -6.58
CA GLN A 228 -15.22 -5.39 -7.64
C GLN A 228 -15.78 -3.99 -7.38
N ILE A 229 -17.00 -3.88 -6.84
CA ILE A 229 -17.58 -2.58 -6.45
C ILE A 229 -16.74 -1.90 -5.37
N LEU A 230 -16.34 -2.63 -4.32
CA LEU A 230 -15.53 -2.05 -3.24
C LEU A 230 -14.13 -1.65 -3.68
N ILE A 231 -13.48 -2.46 -4.53
CA ILE A 231 -12.19 -2.10 -5.13
C ILE A 231 -12.35 -0.85 -6.01
N ARG A 232 -13.38 -0.82 -6.85
CA ARG A 232 -13.64 0.32 -7.72
C ARG A 232 -13.97 1.59 -6.94
N TRP A 233 -14.72 1.49 -5.85
CA TRP A 233 -14.95 2.59 -4.93
C TRP A 233 -13.64 3.21 -4.44
N GLY A 234 -12.68 2.37 -4.00
CA GLY A 234 -11.36 2.84 -3.59
C GLY A 234 -10.64 3.60 -4.71
N ILE A 235 -10.63 3.04 -5.93
CA ILE A 235 -10.00 3.66 -7.09
C ILE A 235 -10.66 5.00 -7.45
N ASP A 236 -12.02 5.05 -7.49
CA ASP A 236 -12.75 6.27 -7.86
C ASP A 236 -12.68 7.35 -6.77
N LYS A 237 -12.48 6.95 -5.49
CA LYS A 237 -12.14 7.89 -4.41
C LYS A 237 -10.69 8.39 -4.48
N GLY A 238 -9.89 7.89 -5.42
CA GLY A 238 -8.50 8.30 -5.61
C GLY A 238 -7.48 7.52 -4.80
N MET A 239 -7.88 6.39 -4.21
CA MET A 239 -6.99 5.49 -3.48
C MET A 239 -6.33 4.44 -4.38
N LEU A 240 -5.40 3.70 -3.79
CA LEU A 240 -4.70 2.55 -4.36
C LEU A 240 -5.05 1.30 -3.52
N PRO A 241 -6.08 0.51 -3.89
CA PRO A 241 -6.44 -0.69 -3.14
C PRO A 241 -5.44 -1.83 -3.35
N ILE A 242 -5.15 -2.56 -2.25
CA ILE A 242 -4.29 -3.74 -2.25
C ILE A 242 -5.05 -4.98 -1.71
N PRO A 243 -6.08 -5.47 -2.42
CA PRO A 243 -6.79 -6.67 -2.00
C PRO A 243 -5.85 -7.88 -1.92
N LYS A 244 -6.02 -8.71 -0.88
CA LYS A 244 -5.29 -9.99 -0.72
C LYS A 244 -6.08 -11.14 -1.31
N SER A 245 -5.42 -11.99 -2.09
CA SER A 245 -5.96 -13.29 -2.47
C SER A 245 -4.85 -14.25 -2.92
N ASP A 246 -4.92 -15.51 -2.45
CA ASP A 246 -4.10 -16.62 -2.94
C ASP A 246 -4.80 -17.41 -4.07
N GLN A 247 -6.02 -17.01 -4.44
CA GLN A 247 -6.80 -17.70 -5.47
C GLN A 247 -6.73 -16.94 -6.81
N PRO A 248 -6.18 -17.55 -7.89
CA PRO A 248 -6.01 -16.88 -9.19
C PRO A 248 -7.32 -16.34 -9.77
N ALA A 249 -8.42 -17.08 -9.60
CA ALA A 249 -9.74 -16.63 -10.06
C ALA A 249 -10.19 -15.34 -9.35
N ARG A 250 -9.92 -15.21 -8.04
CA ARG A 250 -10.23 -13.97 -7.30
C ARG A 250 -9.26 -12.86 -7.67
N GLN A 251 -7.96 -13.14 -7.84
CA GLN A 251 -6.99 -12.14 -8.32
C GLN A 251 -7.42 -11.58 -9.68
N LYS A 252 -7.82 -12.46 -10.61
CA LYS A 252 -8.34 -12.06 -11.93
C LYS A 252 -9.60 -11.18 -11.80
N SER A 253 -10.57 -11.62 -11.00
CA SER A 253 -11.80 -10.86 -10.77
C SER A 253 -11.53 -9.50 -10.11
N ASN A 254 -10.65 -9.45 -9.11
CA ASN A 254 -10.27 -8.20 -8.43
C ASN A 254 -9.58 -7.20 -9.38
N ALA A 255 -8.82 -7.66 -10.37
CA ALA A 255 -8.19 -6.81 -11.38
C ALA A 255 -9.15 -6.35 -12.49
N ASP A 256 -10.30 -7.00 -12.65
CA ASP A 256 -11.30 -6.69 -13.67
C ASP A 256 -12.26 -5.57 -13.19
N VAL A 257 -11.68 -4.37 -12.95
CA VAL A 257 -12.37 -3.21 -12.39
C VAL A 257 -12.14 -1.92 -13.19
N PHE A 258 -11.46 -2.00 -14.34
CA PHE A 258 -11.10 -0.82 -15.13
C PHE A 258 -12.03 -0.56 -16.32
N ASP A 259 -13.01 -1.41 -16.56
CA ASP A 259 -14.00 -1.34 -17.64
C ASP A 259 -15.29 -0.59 -17.25
N PHE A 260 -15.42 -0.16 -15.98
CA PHE A 260 -16.53 0.66 -15.49
C PHE A 260 -16.01 1.72 -14.50
N LYS A 261 -16.87 2.67 -14.16
CA LYS A 261 -16.58 3.73 -13.21
C LYS A 261 -17.85 4.03 -12.38
N LEU A 262 -17.69 4.20 -11.07
CA LEU A 262 -18.76 4.72 -10.22
C LEU A 262 -18.88 6.24 -10.42
N THR A 263 -20.11 6.74 -10.41
CA THR A 263 -20.35 8.19 -10.41
C THR A 263 -19.92 8.80 -9.06
N PRO A 264 -19.64 10.12 -8.99
CA PRO A 264 -19.35 10.78 -7.71
C PRO A 264 -20.46 10.56 -6.67
N ASP A 265 -21.73 10.59 -7.08
CA ASP A 265 -22.88 10.36 -6.20
C ASP A 265 -22.89 8.92 -5.66
N GLU A 266 -22.51 7.93 -6.47
CA GLU A 266 -22.41 6.53 -6.04
C GLU A 266 -21.25 6.31 -5.08
N VAL A 267 -20.10 6.95 -5.33
CA VAL A 267 -18.95 6.91 -4.42
C VAL A 267 -19.35 7.50 -3.05
N THR A 268 -20.02 8.65 -3.05
CA THR A 268 -20.48 9.30 -1.83
C THR A 268 -21.63 8.52 -1.18
N GLY A 269 -22.57 8.02 -1.97
CA GLY A 269 -23.75 7.29 -1.48
C GLY A 269 -23.45 5.94 -0.83
N LEU A 270 -22.26 5.35 -1.07
CA LEU A 270 -21.81 4.17 -0.35
C LEU A 270 -21.21 4.49 1.02
N GLN A 271 -20.77 5.73 1.26
CA GLN A 271 -20.09 6.11 2.49
C GLN A 271 -21.07 6.21 3.65
N ASP A 272 -20.67 5.62 4.76
CA ASP A 272 -21.29 5.82 6.07
C ASP A 272 -20.28 6.57 6.95
N LEU A 273 -20.40 7.90 6.97
CA LEU A 273 -19.46 8.79 7.66
C LEU A 273 -19.60 8.73 9.20
N ASP A 274 -20.70 8.19 9.69
CA ASP A 274 -20.94 7.98 11.12
C ASP A 274 -20.36 6.63 11.59
N SER A 275 -19.97 5.77 10.66
CA SER A 275 -19.36 4.49 10.95
C SER A 275 -17.83 4.64 11.10
N TYR A 276 -17.28 3.87 12.04
CA TYR A 276 -15.85 3.81 12.31
C TYR A 276 -15.44 2.33 12.43
N LEU A 277 -15.60 1.61 11.32
CA LEU A 277 -15.43 0.17 11.29
C LEU A 277 -13.99 -0.21 10.99
N TYR A 278 -13.24 -0.55 12.03
CA TYR A 278 -11.94 -1.21 11.90
C TYR A 278 -12.06 -2.73 11.92
N LEU A 279 -11.16 -3.41 11.21
CA LEU A 279 -11.04 -4.86 11.27
C LEU A 279 -10.05 -5.32 12.32
N GLU A 280 -9.00 -4.56 12.52
CA GLU A 280 -7.88 -4.93 13.38
C GLU A 280 -7.62 -3.87 14.47
N TRP A 281 -7.23 -2.68 14.11
CA TRP A 281 -6.69 -1.66 15.02
C TRP A 281 -6.74 -0.27 14.39
N ASP A 282 -6.64 0.78 15.22
CA ASP A 282 -6.53 2.15 14.74
C ASP A 282 -5.28 2.86 15.29
N PRO A 283 -4.15 2.79 14.60
CA PRO A 283 -2.96 3.53 14.97
C PRO A 283 -2.97 5.01 14.55
N THR A 284 -3.93 5.46 13.76
CA THR A 284 -3.97 6.85 13.24
C THR A 284 -4.07 7.89 14.35
N VAL A 285 -4.54 7.47 15.53
CA VAL A 285 -4.68 8.31 16.74
C VAL A 285 -3.54 8.13 17.76
N ALA A 286 -2.52 7.32 17.46
CA ALA A 286 -1.36 7.09 18.34
C ALA A 286 -0.71 8.40 18.80
N PRO A 287 -0.02 8.44 19.96
CA PRO A 287 0.63 9.65 20.46
C PRO A 287 1.79 10.14 19.57
#